data_3bb5ef107d97414c359170653c274170
#
_entry.id   3bb5ef107d97414c359170653c274170
#
_cell.length_a   1.000
_cell.length_b   1.000
_cell.length_c   1.000
_cell.angle_alpha   90.00
_cell.angle_beta   90.00
_cell.angle_gamma   90.00
#
_symmetry.space_group_name_H-M   'P 1'
#
loop_
_entity.id
_entity.type
_entity.pdbx_description
1 polymer ?
#
loop_
_entity_poly.entity_id
_entity_poly.type
_entity_poly.pdbx_seq_one_letter_code
_entity_poly.pdbx_strand_id
1 'polypeptide(L)'
;MVSRLKKIIKANIHSLDVLHAHWTYDYALACAEYSKLLPVFCTIRDWCPYLLKVYNKTIGEKIYWRVSYWGFRTVIYNQNINFIANSEYTYNCFLQFVSGKKIPIIYNSIREEFLKGENKEYPKTPVFIAISTFLDDPRKNMLTLLKAFKKYNAEVPESKLLLVGQYKQDSDFIKQCKIDDLLVNVKLEGLVPHEKLINLIDSTSILIHPSLEETFGNILLEGMARKVPIIAGMNAGAVPFILKQGKYGCLCDVKKEVEIYNSICMIMNDEVYRNLLVENAFNYLKNNYLDEIIVEKHISLYESILNERR
;
A
#
# COMPACT_ATOMS: atom_id res chain seq x y z
N MET A 1 -17.09 -2.14 17.59
CA MET A 1 -16.59 -3.14 16.61
C MET A 1 -16.10 -4.40 17.32
N VAL A 2 -15.10 -4.35 18.20
CA VAL A 2 -14.50 -5.51 18.91
C VAL A 2 -15.55 -6.43 19.59
N SER A 3 -16.48 -5.87 20.36
CA SER A 3 -17.53 -6.67 21.06
C SER A 3 -18.44 -7.44 20.09
N ARG A 4 -18.77 -6.86 18.93
CA ARG A 4 -19.56 -7.54 17.88
C ARG A 4 -18.78 -8.70 17.26
N LEU A 5 -17.49 -8.49 16.96
CA LEU A 5 -16.62 -9.55 16.42
C LEU A 5 -16.48 -10.71 17.41
N LYS A 6 -16.27 -10.44 18.71
CA LYS A 6 -16.21 -11.47 19.74
C LYS A 6 -17.48 -12.32 19.79
N LYS A 7 -18.69 -11.73 19.68
CA LYS A 7 -19.94 -12.47 19.63
C LYS A 7 -20.01 -13.40 18.40
N ILE A 8 -19.58 -12.93 17.23
CA ILE A 8 -19.55 -13.73 16.00
C ILE A 8 -18.57 -14.91 16.15
N ILE A 9 -17.36 -14.66 16.63
CA ILE A 9 -16.37 -15.72 16.86
C ILE A 9 -16.92 -16.75 17.84
N LYS A 10 -17.47 -16.32 18.98
CA LYS A 10 -18.02 -17.20 19.99
C LYS A 10 -19.13 -18.12 19.43
N ALA A 11 -20.00 -17.57 18.58
CA ALA A 11 -21.11 -18.34 17.97
C ALA A 11 -20.62 -19.43 16.99
N ASN A 12 -19.41 -19.29 16.42
CA ASN A 12 -18.88 -20.20 15.43
C ASN A 12 -17.64 -20.98 15.91
N ILE A 13 -17.23 -20.86 17.15
CA ILE A 13 -15.94 -21.32 17.66
C ILE A 13 -15.68 -22.81 17.40
N HIS A 14 -16.73 -23.64 17.46
CA HIS A 14 -16.63 -25.10 17.29
C HIS A 14 -16.50 -25.55 15.82
N SER A 15 -16.70 -24.64 14.87
CA SER A 15 -16.56 -24.90 13.41
C SER A 15 -15.32 -24.27 12.81
N LEU A 16 -14.43 -23.72 13.63
CA LEU A 16 -13.24 -23.01 13.18
C LEU A 16 -11.97 -23.77 13.59
N ASP A 17 -11.06 -23.98 12.65
CA ASP A 17 -9.74 -24.54 12.93
C ASP A 17 -8.73 -23.44 13.28
N VAL A 18 -8.83 -22.27 12.66
CA VAL A 18 -7.94 -21.12 12.87
C VAL A 18 -8.72 -19.81 12.87
N LEU A 19 -8.15 -18.78 13.50
CA LEU A 19 -8.58 -17.40 13.39
C LEU A 19 -7.46 -16.57 12.75
N HIS A 20 -7.74 -15.86 11.66
CA HIS A 20 -6.77 -14.96 11.04
C HIS A 20 -7.28 -13.51 11.04
N ALA A 21 -6.66 -12.69 11.85
CA ALA A 21 -6.91 -11.26 11.92
C ALA A 21 -5.97 -10.47 10.99
N HIS A 22 -6.50 -9.40 10.42
CA HIS A 22 -5.71 -8.38 9.76
C HIS A 22 -5.73 -7.12 10.61
N TRP A 23 -4.60 -6.39 10.64
CA TRP A 23 -4.31 -5.29 11.56
C TRP A 23 -4.13 -5.71 13.02
N THR A 24 -3.23 -5.04 13.69
CA THR A 24 -2.74 -5.40 15.04
C THR A 24 -3.55 -4.77 16.18
N TYR A 25 -4.75 -4.24 15.93
CA TYR A 25 -5.60 -3.65 16.96
C TYR A 25 -7.01 -4.27 16.95
N ASP A 26 -8.04 -3.65 16.39
CA ASP A 26 -9.43 -4.05 16.58
C ASP A 26 -9.75 -5.52 16.27
N TYR A 27 -9.37 -6.01 15.09
CA TYR A 27 -9.63 -7.40 14.68
C TYR A 27 -8.80 -8.40 15.49
N ALA A 28 -7.49 -8.12 15.60
CA ALA A 28 -6.60 -8.99 16.36
C ALA A 28 -6.94 -8.98 17.86
N LEU A 29 -7.38 -7.83 18.42
CA LEU A 29 -7.85 -7.75 19.80
C LEU A 29 -9.11 -8.60 20.04
N ALA A 30 -10.02 -8.70 19.07
CA ALA A 30 -11.17 -9.58 19.16
C ALA A 30 -10.77 -11.06 19.12
N CYS A 31 -9.78 -11.43 18.28
CA CYS A 31 -9.29 -12.80 18.16
C CYS A 31 -8.42 -13.21 19.36
N ALA A 32 -7.69 -12.29 19.97
CA ALA A 32 -6.74 -12.54 21.05
C ALA A 32 -7.36 -13.29 22.26
N GLU A 33 -8.63 -13.05 22.55
CA GLU A 33 -9.37 -13.74 23.62
C GLU A 33 -9.43 -15.27 23.42
N TYR A 34 -9.45 -15.69 22.17
CA TYR A 34 -9.58 -17.10 21.77
C TYR A 34 -8.24 -17.79 21.51
N SER A 35 -7.10 -17.10 21.68
CA SER A 35 -5.78 -17.58 21.32
C SER A 35 -5.28 -18.82 22.11
N LYS A 36 -5.93 -19.10 23.25
CA LYS A 36 -5.70 -20.35 24.01
C LYS A 36 -6.54 -21.53 23.51
N LEU A 37 -7.63 -21.27 22.79
CA LEU A 37 -8.57 -22.29 22.30
C LEU A 37 -8.22 -22.70 20.87
N LEU A 38 -7.92 -21.73 20.01
CA LEU A 38 -7.60 -21.90 18.60
C LEU A 38 -6.29 -21.22 18.24
N PRO A 39 -5.56 -21.68 17.22
CA PRO A 39 -4.49 -20.90 16.60
C PRO A 39 -5.02 -19.56 16.11
N VAL A 40 -4.41 -18.48 16.57
CA VAL A 40 -4.70 -17.13 16.11
C VAL A 40 -3.51 -16.62 15.31
N PHE A 41 -3.77 -16.20 14.08
CA PHE A 41 -2.81 -15.53 13.22
C PHE A 41 -3.15 -14.04 13.11
N CYS A 42 -2.13 -13.20 12.98
CA CYS A 42 -2.31 -11.77 12.79
C CYS A 42 -1.36 -11.23 11.74
N THR A 43 -1.88 -10.84 10.57
CA THR A 43 -1.07 -10.13 9.57
C THR A 43 -1.00 -8.65 9.90
N ILE A 44 0.22 -8.12 9.99
CA ILE A 44 0.54 -6.72 10.21
C ILE A 44 0.35 -5.98 8.88
N ARG A 45 -0.77 -5.25 8.73
CA ARG A 45 -1.13 -4.52 7.50
C ARG A 45 -1.00 -3.01 7.60
N ASP A 46 -0.75 -2.49 8.78
CA ASP A 46 -0.35 -1.12 9.06
C ASP A 46 0.50 -1.06 10.33
N TRP A 47 1.04 0.13 10.64
CA TRP A 47 1.89 0.29 11.80
C TRP A 47 1.30 1.31 12.76
N CYS A 48 0.53 0.85 13.72
CA CYS A 48 -0.20 1.68 14.67
C CYS A 48 0.65 2.77 15.39
N PRO A 49 1.92 2.50 15.80
CA PRO A 49 2.77 3.54 16.37
C PRO A 49 3.08 4.71 15.43
N TYR A 50 3.16 4.45 14.11
CA TYR A 50 3.31 5.49 13.10
C TYR A 50 2.01 6.28 12.92
N LEU A 51 0.86 5.58 12.82
CA LEU A 51 -0.44 6.20 12.65
C LEU A 51 -0.82 7.11 13.82
N LEU A 52 -0.48 6.70 15.05
CA LEU A 52 -0.64 7.53 16.26
C LEU A 52 0.12 8.87 16.17
N LYS A 53 1.27 8.90 15.49
CA LYS A 53 2.06 10.13 15.28
C LYS A 53 1.46 11.02 14.20
N VAL A 54 0.92 10.43 13.14
CA VAL A 54 0.40 11.14 11.96
C VAL A 54 -1.01 11.71 12.23
N TYR A 55 -1.89 10.88 12.79
CA TYR A 55 -3.28 11.26 13.04
C TYR A 55 -3.48 11.75 14.47
N ASN A 56 -3.09 13.00 14.71
CA ASN A 56 -3.18 13.62 16.02
C ASN A 56 -3.70 15.08 15.98
N LYS A 57 -4.34 15.48 14.89
CA LYS A 57 -4.78 16.87 14.69
C LYS A 57 -6.02 17.18 15.53
N THR A 58 -7.03 16.34 15.50
CA THR A 58 -8.29 16.54 16.22
C THR A 58 -8.31 15.76 17.54
N ILE A 59 -9.17 16.19 18.49
CA ILE A 59 -9.38 15.48 19.77
C ILE A 59 -9.88 14.05 19.51
N GLY A 60 -10.81 13.89 18.55
CA GLY A 60 -11.35 12.58 18.18
C GLY A 60 -10.28 11.63 17.64
N GLU A 61 -9.42 12.10 16.75
CA GLU A 61 -8.26 11.32 16.25
C GLU A 61 -7.31 10.92 17.39
N LYS A 62 -6.98 11.86 18.29
CA LYS A 62 -6.09 11.58 19.42
C LYS A 62 -6.65 10.48 20.32
N ILE A 63 -7.95 10.52 20.63
CA ILE A 63 -8.60 9.49 21.45
C ILE A 63 -8.60 8.15 20.70
N TYR A 64 -9.07 8.13 19.46
CA TYR A 64 -9.16 6.91 18.65
C TYR A 64 -7.80 6.21 18.53
N TRP A 65 -6.75 6.93 18.15
CA TRP A 65 -5.43 6.33 17.95
C TRP A 65 -4.74 5.94 19.26
N ARG A 66 -5.03 6.61 20.39
CA ARG A 66 -4.55 6.17 21.71
C ARG A 66 -5.21 4.87 22.15
N VAL A 67 -6.53 4.72 21.93
CA VAL A 67 -7.25 3.48 22.21
C VAL A 67 -6.78 2.35 21.31
N SER A 68 -6.60 2.62 20.01
CA SER A 68 -6.04 1.66 19.05
C SER A 68 -4.63 1.23 19.42
N TYR A 69 -3.78 2.15 19.90
CA TYR A 69 -2.44 1.85 20.38
C TYR A 69 -2.43 1.00 21.65
N TRP A 70 -3.38 1.20 22.55
CA TRP A 70 -3.55 0.31 23.69
C TRP A 70 -3.93 -1.11 23.22
N GLY A 71 -4.87 -1.23 22.29
CA GLY A 71 -5.21 -2.50 21.66
C GLY A 71 -4.04 -3.16 20.96
N PHE A 72 -3.27 -2.38 20.18
CA PHE A 72 -2.03 -2.81 19.56
C PHE A 72 -1.04 -3.40 20.59
N ARG A 73 -0.79 -2.70 21.70
CA ARG A 73 0.11 -3.19 22.75
C ARG A 73 -0.36 -4.51 23.35
N THR A 74 -1.67 -4.63 23.61
CA THR A 74 -2.26 -5.86 24.13
C THR A 74 -2.04 -7.04 23.17
N VAL A 75 -2.18 -6.81 21.87
CA VAL A 75 -2.01 -7.82 20.83
C VAL A 75 -0.54 -8.16 20.62
N ILE A 76 0.34 -7.15 20.45
CA ILE A 76 1.74 -7.36 20.05
C ILE A 76 2.55 -8.15 21.09
N TYR A 77 2.19 -8.03 22.38
CA TYR A 77 2.84 -8.76 23.46
C TYR A 77 2.12 -10.08 23.83
N ASN A 78 1.03 -10.44 23.12
CA ASN A 78 0.36 -11.72 23.36
C ASN A 78 1.18 -12.86 22.72
N GLN A 79 1.72 -13.74 23.57
CA GLN A 79 2.59 -14.84 23.18
C GLN A 79 1.88 -15.94 22.38
N ASN A 80 0.55 -16.03 22.48
CA ASN A 80 -0.26 -17.05 21.80
C ASN A 80 -0.74 -16.62 20.40
N ILE A 81 -0.30 -15.45 19.92
CA ILE A 81 -0.63 -14.96 18.56
C ILE A 81 0.56 -15.23 17.64
N ASN A 82 0.27 -15.84 16.50
CA ASN A 82 1.23 -16.08 15.42
C ASN A 82 1.20 -14.87 14.48
N PHE A 83 2.22 -14.02 14.55
CA PHE A 83 2.31 -12.84 13.71
C PHE A 83 2.86 -13.17 12.33
N ILE A 84 2.37 -12.44 11.32
CA ILE A 84 2.84 -12.47 9.93
C ILE A 84 3.13 -11.03 9.53
N ALA A 85 4.34 -10.76 9.05
CA ALA A 85 4.65 -9.48 8.42
C ALA A 85 4.24 -9.52 6.94
N ASN A 86 3.62 -8.44 6.45
CA ASN A 86 3.29 -8.36 5.02
C ASN A 86 4.45 -7.78 4.17
N SER A 87 5.54 -7.38 4.81
CA SER A 87 6.73 -6.83 4.16
C SER A 87 7.95 -6.87 5.09
N GLU A 88 9.15 -6.68 4.56
CA GLU A 88 10.38 -6.47 5.34
C GLU A 88 10.26 -5.24 6.25
N TYR A 89 9.55 -4.21 5.81
CA TYR A 89 9.31 -3.02 6.61
C TYR A 89 8.51 -3.34 7.88
N THR A 90 7.37 -4.01 7.76
CA THR A 90 6.55 -4.38 8.92
C THR A 90 7.23 -5.42 9.81
N TYR A 91 8.04 -6.31 9.24
CA TYR A 91 8.91 -7.21 9.99
C TYR A 91 9.92 -6.43 10.86
N ASN A 92 10.63 -5.47 10.28
CA ASN A 92 11.59 -4.64 11.00
C ASN A 92 10.91 -3.77 12.08
N CYS A 93 9.72 -3.25 11.80
CA CYS A 93 8.90 -2.54 12.78
C CYS A 93 8.51 -3.46 13.95
N PHE A 94 8.10 -4.70 13.67
CA PHE A 94 7.75 -5.68 14.70
C PHE A 94 8.93 -5.98 15.63
N LEU A 95 10.13 -6.16 15.09
CA LEU A 95 11.33 -6.46 15.88
C LEU A 95 11.69 -5.37 16.89
N GLN A 96 11.29 -4.11 16.65
CA GLN A 96 11.49 -3.00 17.60
C GLN A 96 10.66 -3.16 18.88
N PHE A 97 9.55 -3.91 18.84
CA PHE A 97 8.68 -4.17 19.99
C PHE A 97 8.92 -5.55 20.60
N VAL A 98 9.22 -6.55 19.79
CA VAL A 98 9.38 -7.94 20.22
C VAL A 98 10.72 -8.46 19.72
N SER A 99 11.77 -8.16 20.47
CA SER A 99 13.13 -8.58 20.13
C SER A 99 13.28 -10.11 20.19
N GLY A 100 14.02 -10.66 19.24
CA GLY A 100 14.36 -12.09 19.20
C GLY A 100 13.28 -13.01 18.66
N LYS A 101 12.05 -12.55 18.43
CA LYS A 101 10.97 -13.36 17.84
C LYS A 101 10.98 -13.21 16.32
N LYS A 102 11.40 -14.27 15.62
CA LYS A 102 11.26 -14.33 14.16
C LYS A 102 9.81 -14.61 13.80
N ILE A 103 9.28 -13.88 12.81
CA ILE A 103 7.95 -14.08 12.23
C ILE A 103 8.08 -14.25 10.72
N PRO A 104 7.21 -15.04 10.05
CA PRO A 104 7.24 -15.17 8.60
C PRO A 104 6.88 -13.85 7.92
N ILE A 105 7.46 -13.63 6.73
CA ILE A 105 7.04 -12.58 5.81
C ILE A 105 6.21 -13.25 4.72
N ILE A 106 4.92 -12.89 4.65
CA ILE A 106 4.02 -13.33 3.59
C ILE A 106 3.41 -12.08 2.98
N TYR A 107 3.80 -11.79 1.76
CA TYR A 107 3.37 -10.59 1.02
C TYR A 107 1.88 -10.59 0.70
N ASN A 108 1.35 -9.44 0.30
CA ASN A 108 0.06 -9.40 -0.37
C ASN A 108 0.21 -9.95 -1.79
N SER A 109 -0.85 -10.53 -2.31
CA SER A 109 -0.91 -11.00 -3.70
C SER A 109 -1.48 -9.95 -4.63
N ILE A 110 -1.29 -10.15 -5.94
CA ILE A 110 -1.95 -9.41 -7.00
C ILE A 110 -3.23 -10.14 -7.43
N ARG A 111 -4.30 -9.42 -7.63
CA ARG A 111 -5.55 -9.99 -8.15
C ARG A 111 -5.38 -10.41 -9.61
N GLU A 112 -5.92 -11.56 -9.96
CA GLU A 112 -5.83 -12.15 -11.31
C GLU A 112 -6.33 -11.20 -12.42
N GLU A 113 -7.34 -10.38 -12.14
CA GLU A 113 -7.88 -9.40 -13.08
C GLU A 113 -6.85 -8.38 -13.60
N PHE A 114 -5.84 -8.04 -12.80
CA PHE A 114 -4.73 -7.17 -13.23
C PHE A 114 -3.73 -7.86 -14.14
N LEU A 115 -3.74 -9.19 -14.21
CA LEU A 115 -2.85 -9.97 -15.09
C LEU A 115 -3.44 -10.19 -16.48
N LYS A 116 -4.74 -9.92 -16.64
CA LYS A 116 -5.46 -10.10 -17.91
C LYS A 116 -5.33 -8.84 -18.76
N GLY A 117 -4.99 -9.00 -20.03
CA GLY A 117 -4.95 -7.92 -21.02
C GLY A 117 -3.81 -8.05 -22.02
N GLU A 118 -3.90 -7.27 -23.09
CA GLU A 118 -2.97 -7.27 -24.20
C GLU A 118 -1.71 -6.44 -23.89
N ASN A 119 -0.75 -6.47 -24.83
CA ASN A 119 0.45 -5.63 -24.75
C ASN A 119 0.07 -4.16 -24.71
N LYS A 120 0.64 -3.45 -23.74
CA LYS A 120 0.40 -2.03 -23.55
C LYS A 120 1.06 -1.22 -24.66
N GLU A 121 0.28 -0.38 -25.34
CA GLU A 121 0.81 0.72 -26.12
C GLU A 121 0.93 1.97 -25.24
N TYR A 122 2.09 2.62 -25.27
CA TYR A 122 2.29 3.88 -24.57
C TYR A 122 1.49 5.00 -25.21
N PRO A 123 0.78 5.83 -24.45
CA PRO A 123 0.03 6.94 -25.00
C PRO A 123 0.96 7.94 -25.66
N LYS A 124 0.56 8.47 -26.82
CA LYS A 124 1.31 9.52 -27.55
C LYS A 124 1.46 10.79 -26.72
N THR A 125 0.43 11.15 -25.99
CA THR A 125 0.43 12.26 -25.04
C THR A 125 0.81 11.72 -23.66
N PRO A 126 1.76 12.35 -22.93
CA PRO A 126 2.10 11.92 -21.57
C PRO A 126 0.90 12.00 -20.62
N VAL A 127 0.53 10.86 -20.05
CA VAL A 127 -0.52 10.77 -19.03
C VAL A 127 0.07 10.08 -17.80
N PHE A 128 -0.02 10.75 -16.65
CA PHE A 128 0.44 10.21 -15.37
C PHE A 128 -0.74 9.85 -14.50
N ILE A 129 -0.57 8.90 -13.60
CA ILE A 129 -1.61 8.51 -12.64
C ILE A 129 -1.03 8.39 -11.23
N ALA A 130 -1.78 8.89 -10.24
CA ALA A 130 -1.56 8.57 -8.85
C ALA A 130 -2.87 8.09 -8.21
N ILE A 131 -2.78 7.03 -7.43
CA ILE A 131 -3.94 6.33 -6.89
C ILE A 131 -3.81 6.20 -5.37
N SER A 132 -4.87 6.57 -4.66
CA SER A 132 -4.95 6.43 -3.21
C SER A 132 -6.41 6.32 -2.76
N THR A 133 -6.67 5.70 -1.62
CA THR A 133 -8.01 5.68 -1.04
C THR A 133 -8.48 7.11 -0.72
N PHE A 134 -7.61 7.94 -0.13
CA PHE A 134 -7.89 9.33 0.22
C PHE A 134 -6.78 10.23 -0.34
N LEU A 135 -7.11 11.14 -1.25
CA LEU A 135 -6.16 12.06 -1.86
C LEU A 135 -5.70 13.17 -0.88
N ASP A 136 -6.56 13.50 0.07
CA ASP A 136 -6.31 14.52 1.12
C ASP A 136 -5.62 13.94 2.38
N ASP A 137 -5.25 12.66 2.38
CA ASP A 137 -4.41 12.07 3.43
C ASP A 137 -2.97 12.61 3.30
N PRO A 138 -2.42 13.29 4.34
CA PRO A 138 -1.08 13.89 4.26
C PRO A 138 0.03 12.86 4.01
N ARG A 139 -0.17 11.58 4.37
CA ARG A 139 0.80 10.51 4.08
C ARG A 139 0.93 10.24 2.58
N LYS A 140 -0.12 10.52 1.82
CA LYS A 140 -0.14 10.28 0.37
C LYS A 140 0.58 11.35 -0.43
N ASN A 141 0.90 12.49 0.19
CA ASN A 141 1.82 13.50 -0.31
C ASN A 141 1.48 14.04 -1.73
N MET A 142 0.19 14.11 -2.04
CA MET A 142 -0.29 14.51 -3.38
C MET A 142 0.10 15.95 -3.75
N LEU A 143 0.26 16.86 -2.75
CA LEU A 143 0.67 18.23 -3.03
C LEU A 143 2.08 18.32 -3.64
N THR A 144 3.03 17.52 -3.16
CA THR A 144 4.39 17.50 -3.72
C THR A 144 4.39 16.96 -5.16
N LEU A 145 3.57 15.91 -5.42
CA LEU A 145 3.38 15.41 -6.79
C LEU A 145 2.79 16.49 -7.69
N LEU A 146 1.75 17.17 -7.25
CA LEU A 146 1.11 18.23 -8.05
C LEU A 146 2.07 19.38 -8.39
N LYS A 147 2.94 19.77 -7.47
CA LYS A 147 3.99 20.76 -7.74
C LYS A 147 5.00 20.26 -8.77
N ALA A 148 5.43 18.99 -8.67
CA ALA A 148 6.30 18.37 -9.66
C ALA A 148 5.64 18.30 -11.04
N PHE A 149 4.35 17.91 -11.08
CA PHE A 149 3.58 17.85 -12.32
C PHE A 149 3.39 19.25 -12.95
N LYS A 150 3.08 20.27 -12.15
CA LYS A 150 2.97 21.65 -12.64
C LYS A 150 4.24 22.08 -13.38
N LYS A 151 5.42 21.75 -12.84
CA LYS A 151 6.72 22.03 -13.48
C LYS A 151 6.84 21.28 -14.80
N TYR A 152 6.54 19.97 -14.86
CA TYR A 152 6.59 19.18 -16.08
C TYR A 152 5.58 19.66 -17.13
N ASN A 153 4.35 19.99 -16.71
CA ASN A 153 3.28 20.49 -17.59
C ASN A 153 3.59 21.86 -18.23
N ALA A 154 4.41 22.70 -17.57
CA ALA A 154 4.88 23.94 -18.15
C ALA A 154 5.81 23.71 -19.36
N GLU A 155 6.55 22.61 -19.40
CA GLU A 155 7.44 22.22 -20.51
C GLU A 155 6.71 21.35 -21.55
N VAL A 156 5.71 20.55 -21.12
CA VAL A 156 4.91 19.66 -21.96
C VAL A 156 3.42 19.95 -21.72
N PRO A 157 2.85 21.01 -22.31
CA PRO A 157 1.50 21.51 -21.99
C PRO A 157 0.35 20.53 -22.27
N GLU A 158 0.54 19.58 -23.18
CA GLU A 158 -0.45 18.52 -23.46
C GLU A 158 -0.48 17.40 -22.44
N SER A 159 0.51 17.32 -21.52
CA SER A 159 0.55 16.30 -20.48
C SER A 159 -0.63 16.36 -19.52
N LYS A 160 -1.03 15.22 -18.95
CA LYS A 160 -2.17 15.11 -18.03
C LYS A 160 -1.78 14.32 -16.79
N LEU A 161 -2.41 14.68 -15.66
CA LEU A 161 -2.31 13.91 -14.41
C LEU A 161 -3.70 13.47 -13.96
N LEU A 162 -3.86 12.17 -13.72
CA LEU A 162 -5.06 11.57 -13.16
C LEU A 162 -4.84 11.30 -11.68
N LEU A 163 -5.67 11.86 -10.81
CA LEU A 163 -5.70 11.55 -9.39
C LEU A 163 -6.94 10.72 -9.09
N VAL A 164 -6.74 9.46 -8.70
CA VAL A 164 -7.81 8.52 -8.38
C VAL A 164 -7.89 8.32 -6.88
N GLY A 165 -9.04 8.62 -6.30
CA GLY A 165 -9.29 8.47 -4.88
C GLY A 165 -10.30 9.46 -4.33
N GLN A 166 -10.78 9.17 -3.14
CA GLN A 166 -11.73 10.02 -2.44
C GLN A 166 -11.06 11.29 -1.92
N TYR A 167 -11.76 12.41 -1.95
CA TYR A 167 -11.33 13.66 -1.36
C TYR A 167 -12.55 14.49 -0.93
N LYS A 168 -12.35 15.41 0.02
CA LYS A 168 -13.37 16.37 0.43
C LYS A 168 -13.17 17.70 -0.31
N GLN A 169 -14.24 18.26 -0.87
CA GLN A 169 -14.18 19.51 -1.62
C GLN A 169 -13.75 20.72 -0.78
N ASP A 170 -14.01 20.70 0.51
CA ASP A 170 -13.65 21.72 1.49
C ASP A 170 -12.36 21.41 2.27
N SER A 171 -11.64 20.33 1.89
CA SER A 171 -10.37 19.97 2.54
C SER A 171 -9.28 21.02 2.32
N ASP A 172 -8.35 21.09 3.25
CA ASP A 172 -7.17 21.95 3.13
C ASP A 172 -6.31 21.59 1.90
N PHE A 173 -6.34 20.32 1.51
CA PHE A 173 -5.72 19.84 0.27
C PHE A 173 -6.28 20.59 -0.97
N ILE A 174 -7.61 20.60 -1.15
CA ILE A 174 -8.24 21.27 -2.30
C ILE A 174 -8.06 22.80 -2.23
N LYS A 175 -8.13 23.39 -1.03
CA LYS A 175 -7.86 24.82 -0.85
C LYS A 175 -6.45 25.18 -1.30
N GLN A 176 -5.45 24.40 -0.87
CA GLN A 176 -4.05 24.61 -1.26
C GLN A 176 -3.84 24.41 -2.75
N CYS A 177 -4.47 23.39 -3.37
CA CYS A 177 -4.42 23.18 -4.82
C CYS A 177 -4.91 24.41 -5.61
N LYS A 178 -5.96 25.07 -5.12
CA LYS A 178 -6.51 26.29 -5.76
C LYS A 178 -5.61 27.50 -5.55
N ILE A 179 -5.06 27.67 -4.34
CA ILE A 179 -4.15 28.80 -4.03
C ILE A 179 -2.89 28.73 -4.90
N ASP A 180 -2.28 27.55 -5.03
CA ASP A 180 -1.04 27.37 -5.76
C ASP A 180 -1.26 27.09 -7.27
N ASP A 181 -2.52 27.13 -7.74
CA ASP A 181 -2.89 26.83 -9.14
C ASP A 181 -2.29 25.48 -9.63
N LEU A 182 -2.58 24.40 -8.88
CA LEU A 182 -2.00 23.08 -9.11
C LEU A 182 -2.90 22.14 -9.93
N LEU A 183 -4.08 22.59 -10.38
CA LEU A 183 -5.07 21.73 -11.04
C LEU A 183 -5.12 21.89 -12.56
N VAL A 184 -4.19 22.61 -13.17
CA VAL A 184 -4.07 22.71 -14.63
C VAL A 184 -3.71 21.37 -15.21
N ASN A 185 -4.51 20.85 -16.15
CA ASN A 185 -4.39 19.52 -16.75
C ASN A 185 -4.40 18.34 -15.74
N VAL A 186 -4.96 18.58 -14.53
CA VAL A 186 -5.16 17.55 -13.51
C VAL A 186 -6.63 17.16 -13.47
N LYS A 187 -6.91 15.87 -13.55
CA LYS A 187 -8.26 15.32 -13.40
C LYS A 187 -8.40 14.58 -12.09
N LEU A 188 -9.34 15.01 -11.25
CA LEU A 188 -9.73 14.33 -10.02
C LEU A 188 -10.86 13.32 -10.34
N GLU A 189 -10.53 12.05 -10.46
CA GLU A 189 -11.46 10.98 -10.89
C GLU A 189 -12.42 10.52 -9.78
N GLY A 190 -12.12 10.83 -8.51
CA GLY A 190 -12.85 10.26 -7.38
C GLY A 190 -12.56 8.76 -7.20
N LEU A 191 -13.44 8.07 -6.47
CA LEU A 191 -13.41 6.61 -6.38
C LEU A 191 -13.94 6.00 -7.67
N VAL A 192 -13.22 4.99 -8.18
CA VAL A 192 -13.61 4.27 -9.39
C VAL A 192 -13.70 2.76 -9.12
N PRO A 193 -14.58 2.03 -9.82
CA PRO A 193 -14.58 0.56 -9.79
C PRO A 193 -13.25 -0.01 -10.30
N HIS A 194 -12.90 -1.23 -9.88
CA HIS A 194 -11.63 -1.87 -10.26
C HIS A 194 -11.44 -1.99 -11.78
N GLU A 195 -12.50 -2.36 -12.51
CA GLU A 195 -12.44 -2.46 -13.97
C GLU A 195 -12.06 -1.12 -14.62
N LYS A 196 -12.67 -0.02 -14.17
CA LYS A 196 -12.29 1.33 -14.62
C LYS A 196 -10.87 1.68 -14.20
N LEU A 197 -10.42 1.24 -13.02
CA LEU A 197 -9.05 1.47 -12.53
C LEU A 197 -8.02 0.82 -13.44
N ILE A 198 -8.24 -0.43 -13.86
CA ILE A 198 -7.38 -1.14 -14.81
C ILE A 198 -7.26 -0.34 -16.11
N ASN A 199 -8.38 0.08 -16.69
CA ASN A 199 -8.39 0.88 -17.92
C ASN A 199 -7.65 2.23 -17.77
N LEU A 200 -7.78 2.89 -16.61
CA LEU A 200 -7.04 4.12 -16.33
C LEU A 200 -5.53 3.86 -16.25
N ILE A 201 -5.10 2.80 -15.55
CA ILE A 201 -3.69 2.43 -15.46
C ILE A 201 -3.15 2.09 -16.86
N ASP A 202 -3.88 1.36 -17.68
CA ASP A 202 -3.48 1.00 -19.05
C ASP A 202 -3.29 2.22 -19.96
N SER A 203 -4.07 3.26 -19.73
CA SER A 203 -4.00 4.50 -20.51
C SER A 203 -2.90 5.47 -20.07
N THR A 204 -2.04 5.10 -19.11
CA THR A 204 -1.03 6.00 -18.54
C THR A 204 0.39 5.68 -18.97
N SER A 205 1.24 6.69 -19.01
CA SER A 205 2.67 6.58 -19.27
C SER A 205 3.46 6.16 -18.02
N ILE A 206 3.09 6.68 -16.84
CA ILE A 206 3.79 6.46 -15.57
C ILE A 206 2.76 6.42 -14.44
N LEU A 207 2.91 5.45 -13.52
CA LEU A 207 2.26 5.44 -12.22
C LEU A 207 3.20 6.10 -11.20
N ILE A 208 2.73 7.16 -10.53
CA ILE A 208 3.50 7.88 -9.53
C ILE A 208 2.90 7.62 -8.15
N HIS A 209 3.69 7.07 -7.24
CA HIS A 209 3.30 6.75 -5.88
C HIS A 209 4.08 7.59 -4.87
N PRO A 210 3.63 8.83 -4.58
CA PRO A 210 4.38 9.79 -3.79
C PRO A 210 4.23 9.59 -2.28
N SER A 211 3.64 8.49 -1.82
CA SER A 211 3.40 8.21 -0.40
C SER A 211 4.67 8.31 0.44
N LEU A 212 4.54 8.89 1.64
CA LEU A 212 5.63 9.03 2.61
C LEU A 212 5.85 7.76 3.43
N GLU A 213 4.82 6.91 3.51
CA GLU A 213 4.88 5.62 4.23
C GLU A 213 3.85 4.65 3.66
N GLU A 214 4.29 3.43 3.45
CA GLU A 214 3.46 2.28 3.10
C GLU A 214 3.94 1.04 3.86
N THR A 215 3.00 0.25 4.32
CA THR A 215 3.32 -1.07 4.89
C THR A 215 3.49 -2.14 3.83
N PHE A 216 2.91 -1.89 2.63
CA PHE A 216 3.10 -2.74 1.45
C PHE A 216 3.02 -1.90 0.16
N GLY A 217 1.84 -1.31 -0.15
CA GLY A 217 1.60 -0.55 -1.38
C GLY A 217 1.10 -1.45 -2.51
N ASN A 218 -0.13 -1.98 -2.39
CA ASN A 218 -0.74 -2.87 -3.42
C ASN A 218 -0.72 -2.25 -4.82
N ILE A 219 -0.86 -0.92 -4.91
CA ILE A 219 -0.83 -0.20 -6.19
C ILE A 219 0.48 -0.39 -6.97
N LEU A 220 1.59 -0.69 -6.28
CA LEU A 220 2.85 -1.00 -6.95
C LEU A 220 2.72 -2.32 -7.72
N LEU A 221 2.10 -3.34 -7.12
CA LEU A 221 1.83 -4.61 -7.80
C LEU A 221 0.87 -4.41 -8.98
N GLU A 222 -0.15 -3.57 -8.82
CA GLU A 222 -1.10 -3.24 -9.87
C GLU A 222 -0.40 -2.58 -11.07
N GLY A 223 0.51 -1.61 -10.80
CA GLY A 223 1.34 -1.00 -11.83
C GLY A 223 2.29 -1.99 -12.52
N MET A 224 2.97 -2.86 -11.75
CA MET A 224 3.83 -3.91 -12.28
C MET A 224 3.06 -4.89 -13.16
N ALA A 225 1.86 -5.31 -12.73
CA ALA A 225 0.99 -6.24 -13.46
C ALA A 225 0.50 -5.64 -14.79
N ARG A 226 0.24 -4.32 -14.81
CA ARG A 226 -0.19 -3.60 -16.02
C ARG A 226 0.97 -3.07 -16.86
N LYS A 227 2.21 -3.47 -16.55
CA LYS A 227 3.42 -3.07 -17.28
C LYS A 227 3.54 -1.53 -17.39
N VAL A 228 3.26 -0.82 -16.29
CA VAL A 228 3.42 0.64 -16.20
C VAL A 228 4.67 0.95 -15.41
N PRO A 229 5.59 1.80 -15.90
CA PRO A 229 6.73 2.22 -15.10
C PRO A 229 6.26 2.98 -13.86
N ILE A 230 6.97 2.75 -12.75
CA ILE A 230 6.59 3.26 -11.44
C ILE A 230 7.63 4.24 -10.94
N ILE A 231 7.20 5.41 -10.46
CA ILE A 231 7.99 6.33 -9.64
C ILE A 231 7.47 6.26 -8.21
N ALA A 232 8.34 6.05 -7.22
CA ALA A 232 7.91 5.93 -5.82
C ALA A 232 8.98 6.39 -4.82
N GLY A 233 8.58 6.53 -3.54
CA GLY A 233 9.43 7.04 -2.48
C GLY A 233 10.54 6.08 -2.05
N MET A 234 11.80 6.50 -2.11
CA MET A 234 12.97 5.71 -1.67
C MET A 234 12.97 5.43 -0.16
N ASN A 235 12.26 6.23 0.64
CA ASN A 235 12.14 6.10 2.09
C ASN A 235 10.70 5.85 2.55
N ALA A 236 9.85 5.33 1.69
CA ALA A 236 8.42 5.17 1.93
C ALA A 236 8.09 3.76 2.49
N GLY A 237 8.64 3.40 3.65
CA GLY A 237 8.33 2.14 4.33
C GLY A 237 8.68 0.90 3.50
N ALA A 238 7.69 0.13 3.07
CA ALA A 238 7.89 -1.10 2.29
C ALA A 238 8.25 -0.87 0.82
N VAL A 239 8.01 0.32 0.28
CA VAL A 239 8.19 0.63 -1.16
C VAL A 239 9.56 0.20 -1.71
N PRO A 240 10.71 0.59 -1.10
CA PRO A 240 12.02 0.19 -1.62
C PRO A 240 12.26 -1.33 -1.58
N PHE A 241 11.63 -2.05 -0.64
CA PHE A 241 11.72 -3.51 -0.58
C PHE A 241 10.92 -4.17 -1.70
N ILE A 242 9.69 -3.69 -1.96
CA ILE A 242 8.83 -4.20 -3.05
C ILE A 242 9.48 -3.94 -4.41
N LEU A 243 10.02 -2.75 -4.63
CA LEU A 243 10.69 -2.36 -5.86
C LEU A 243 12.18 -2.76 -5.91
N LYS A 244 12.62 -3.62 -4.94
CA LYS A 244 13.99 -4.17 -4.85
C LYS A 244 15.07 -3.13 -5.08
N GLN A 245 15.02 -2.06 -4.26
CA GLN A 245 16.00 -0.97 -4.25
C GLN A 245 16.17 -0.31 -5.63
N GLY A 246 15.06 -0.13 -6.36
CA GLY A 246 15.05 0.54 -7.67
C GLY A 246 15.20 -0.38 -8.89
N LYS A 247 15.30 -1.72 -8.72
CA LYS A 247 15.36 -2.65 -9.86
C LYS A 247 14.04 -2.74 -10.63
N TYR A 248 12.92 -2.47 -9.98
CA TYR A 248 11.56 -2.67 -10.52
C TYR A 248 10.72 -1.40 -10.51
N GLY A 249 11.35 -0.25 -10.32
CA GLY A 249 10.74 1.08 -10.35
C GLY A 249 11.75 2.15 -9.99
N CYS A 250 11.52 3.37 -10.43
CA CYS A 250 12.36 4.53 -10.15
C CYS A 250 12.09 5.01 -8.71
N LEU A 251 13.10 4.99 -7.85
CA LEU A 251 13.02 5.48 -6.48
C LEU A 251 13.62 6.88 -6.36
N CYS A 252 12.87 7.82 -5.75
CA CYS A 252 13.33 9.18 -5.51
C CYS A 252 12.92 9.68 -4.11
N ASP A 253 13.47 10.82 -3.69
CA ASP A 253 12.99 11.51 -2.49
C ASP A 253 11.69 12.26 -2.80
N VAL A 254 10.57 11.57 -2.59
CA VAL A 254 9.22 12.10 -2.87
C VAL A 254 8.83 13.32 -2.01
N LYS A 255 9.64 13.72 -1.03
CA LYS A 255 9.45 14.97 -0.28
C LYS A 255 9.90 16.19 -1.07
N LYS A 256 10.64 15.97 -2.16
CA LYS A 256 11.16 17.03 -3.03
C LYS A 256 10.49 16.96 -4.40
N GLU A 257 9.77 17.99 -4.76
CA GLU A 257 9.10 18.08 -6.07
C GLU A 257 10.07 17.96 -7.24
N VAL A 258 11.30 18.49 -7.09
CA VAL A 258 12.34 18.43 -8.13
C VAL A 258 12.79 17.00 -8.39
N GLU A 259 12.86 16.14 -7.38
CA GLU A 259 13.23 14.74 -7.53
C GLU A 259 12.14 13.93 -8.28
N ILE A 260 10.88 14.19 -7.97
CA ILE A 260 9.75 13.58 -8.71
C ILE A 260 9.77 14.05 -10.17
N TYR A 261 9.94 15.36 -10.40
CA TYR A 261 10.05 15.93 -11.75
C TYR A 261 11.21 15.30 -12.54
N ASN A 262 12.40 15.22 -11.96
CA ASN A 262 13.57 14.62 -12.63
C ASN A 262 13.33 13.15 -12.97
N SER A 263 12.66 12.41 -12.08
CA SER A 263 12.29 11.00 -12.31
C SER A 263 11.28 10.85 -13.44
N ILE A 264 10.32 11.77 -13.57
CA ILE A 264 9.40 11.80 -14.71
C ILE A 264 10.18 12.02 -16.00
N CYS A 265 11.04 13.04 -16.04
CA CYS A 265 11.87 13.35 -17.23
C CYS A 265 12.76 12.16 -17.63
N MET A 266 13.39 11.51 -16.65
CA MET A 266 14.27 10.36 -16.91
C MET A 266 13.51 9.21 -17.58
N ILE A 267 12.35 8.81 -17.03
CA ILE A 267 11.55 7.71 -17.58
C ILE A 267 10.96 8.08 -18.95
N MET A 268 10.53 9.34 -19.14
CA MET A 268 9.94 9.77 -20.41
C MET A 268 10.97 9.84 -21.54
N ASN A 269 12.19 10.23 -21.24
CA ASN A 269 13.25 10.44 -22.24
C ASN A 269 14.10 9.20 -22.51
N ASP A 270 14.11 8.19 -21.62
CA ASP A 270 14.89 6.95 -21.80
C ASP A 270 13.96 5.76 -21.96
N GLU A 271 13.65 5.43 -23.21
CA GLU A 271 12.79 4.29 -23.56
C GLU A 271 13.43 2.95 -23.18
N VAL A 272 14.74 2.81 -23.32
CA VAL A 272 15.45 1.57 -23.00
C VAL A 272 15.36 1.29 -21.50
N TYR A 273 15.65 2.30 -20.69
CA TYR A 273 15.53 2.22 -19.23
C TYR A 273 14.09 1.92 -18.80
N ARG A 274 13.12 2.63 -19.37
CA ARG A 274 11.69 2.43 -19.11
C ARG A 274 11.26 0.99 -19.38
N ASN A 275 11.60 0.46 -20.56
CA ASN A 275 11.22 -0.90 -20.97
C ASN A 275 11.89 -1.96 -20.08
N LEU A 276 13.15 -1.75 -19.69
CA LEU A 276 13.87 -2.63 -18.78
C LEU A 276 13.21 -2.68 -17.39
N LEU A 277 12.84 -1.52 -16.83
CA LEU A 277 12.12 -1.47 -15.55
C LEU A 277 10.83 -2.27 -15.59
N VAL A 278 10.03 -2.07 -16.65
CA VAL A 278 8.70 -2.67 -16.79
C VAL A 278 8.78 -4.20 -16.93
N GLU A 279 9.65 -4.70 -17.82
CA GLU A 279 9.78 -6.15 -18.05
C GLU A 279 10.34 -6.86 -16.82
N ASN A 280 11.34 -6.28 -16.16
CA ASN A 280 11.90 -6.82 -14.92
C ASN A 280 10.85 -6.86 -13.80
N ALA A 281 10.07 -5.78 -13.65
CA ALA A 281 9.01 -5.69 -12.65
C ALA A 281 7.92 -6.74 -12.87
N PHE A 282 7.44 -6.89 -14.10
CA PHE A 282 6.39 -7.86 -14.45
C PHE A 282 6.84 -9.31 -14.21
N ASN A 283 8.05 -9.66 -14.64
CA ASN A 283 8.62 -10.99 -14.44
C ASN A 283 8.81 -11.30 -12.95
N TYR A 284 9.27 -10.33 -12.17
CA TYR A 284 9.42 -10.49 -10.73
C TYR A 284 8.07 -10.67 -10.02
N LEU A 285 7.06 -9.89 -10.43
CA LEU A 285 5.69 -10.00 -9.90
C LEU A 285 5.14 -11.42 -10.12
N LYS A 286 5.21 -11.96 -11.32
CA LYS A 286 4.71 -13.30 -11.67
C LYS A 286 5.34 -14.41 -10.82
N ASN A 287 6.60 -14.27 -10.47
CA ASN A 287 7.33 -15.28 -9.70
C ASN A 287 7.15 -15.17 -8.17
N ASN A 288 6.56 -14.06 -7.66
CA ASN A 288 6.56 -13.81 -6.23
C ASN A 288 5.21 -13.41 -5.63
N TYR A 289 4.26 -12.88 -6.42
CA TYR A 289 3.06 -12.22 -5.90
C TYR A 289 1.74 -12.75 -6.45
N LEU A 290 1.73 -13.88 -7.17
CA LEU A 290 0.49 -14.52 -7.61
C LEU A 290 -0.29 -15.05 -6.40
N ASP A 291 -1.62 -15.05 -6.50
CA ASP A 291 -2.51 -15.55 -5.45
C ASP A 291 -2.14 -16.97 -5.02
N GLU A 292 -1.87 -17.86 -5.97
CA GLU A 292 -1.50 -19.26 -5.71
C GLU A 292 -0.25 -19.36 -4.82
N ILE A 293 0.80 -18.58 -5.13
CA ILE A 293 2.06 -18.57 -4.35
C ILE A 293 1.83 -18.07 -2.92
N ILE A 294 1.00 -17.04 -2.77
CA ILE A 294 0.77 -16.41 -1.47
C ILE A 294 -0.17 -17.24 -0.62
N VAL A 295 -1.22 -17.82 -1.22
CA VAL A 295 -2.17 -18.71 -0.54
C VAL A 295 -1.47 -19.97 -0.04
N GLU A 296 -0.61 -20.61 -0.85
CA GLU A 296 0.16 -21.77 -0.45
C GLU A 296 1.03 -21.51 0.78
N LYS A 297 1.70 -20.34 0.85
CA LYS A 297 2.47 -19.93 2.03
C LYS A 297 1.60 -19.80 3.28
N HIS A 298 0.39 -19.27 3.16
CA HIS A 298 -0.54 -19.19 4.29
C HIS A 298 -1.02 -20.56 4.73
N ILE A 299 -1.41 -21.43 3.80
CA ILE A 299 -1.87 -22.79 4.09
C ILE A 299 -0.77 -23.57 4.81
N SER A 300 0.46 -23.59 4.25
CA SER A 300 1.61 -24.26 4.86
C SER A 300 1.89 -23.78 6.28
N LEU A 301 1.76 -22.47 6.53
CA LEU A 301 1.92 -21.90 7.86
C LEU A 301 0.81 -22.34 8.82
N TYR A 302 -0.46 -22.38 8.36
CA TYR A 302 -1.57 -22.84 9.21
C TYR A 302 -1.42 -24.30 9.58
N GLU A 303 -1.10 -25.15 8.61
CA GLU A 303 -0.90 -26.59 8.81
C GLU A 303 0.24 -26.88 9.78
N SER A 304 1.38 -26.15 9.69
CA SER A 304 2.50 -26.32 10.60
C SER A 304 2.08 -26.07 12.06
N ILE A 305 1.35 -25.00 12.33
CA ILE A 305 0.90 -24.65 13.69
C ILE A 305 -0.20 -25.60 14.19
N LEU A 306 -1.10 -26.05 13.30
CA LEU A 306 -2.11 -27.04 13.66
C LEU A 306 -1.49 -28.40 14.05
N ASN A 307 -0.45 -28.82 13.33
CA ASN A 307 0.25 -30.07 13.63
C ASN A 307 1.08 -29.99 14.92
N GLU A 308 1.64 -28.83 15.28
CA GLU A 308 2.34 -28.62 16.55
C GLU A 308 1.41 -28.67 17.78
N ARG A 309 0.10 -28.44 17.59
CA ARG A 309 -0.91 -28.46 18.68
C ARG A 309 -1.58 -29.82 18.87
N ARG A 310 -1.43 -30.75 17.93
CA ARG A 310 -1.88 -32.15 18.03
C ARG A 310 -0.85 -33.00 18.79
#